data_d522075c115c6872c2e26a9f29ed403c
#
_entry.id   d522075c115c6872c2e26a9f29ed403c
#
_cell.length_a   1.000
_cell.length_b   1.000
_cell.length_c   1.000
_cell.angle_alpha   90.00
_cell.angle_beta   90.00
_cell.angle_gamma   90.00
#
_symmetry.space_group_name_H-M   'P 1'
#
loop_
_entity.id
_entity.type
_entity.pdbx_description
1 polymer ?
#
loop_
_entity_poly.entity_id
_entity_poly.type
_entity_poly.pdbx_seq_one_letter_code
_entity_poly.pdbx_strand_id
1 'polypeptide(L)'
;MEHTVDSSDLGLFDRRLSAAANVLVIITVLTIAMIYLQGVLQPFFIALAIYFVLKPGADKLSVSGFPVILSYFTMLMLALLIVSGAALFAYQQADDLIGDDAEMEKYNYLLDEKWLNIKSMSIVGPVIVDAVGSPDSDLTSDLSELGLLSDNQQLSDVLVGMMSSTGGALTTSLTVTFFLIFIIFEASLLPGRIERAWPGGANEKVQMIRDQIESSVNTYIIVKTGVGVGTAVIAGIIMAFFGIDLWFTWALVTFLLNYVPYIGSLIATVPPIILGLILLDPTSLILLMVLLLTNQQMWGNVIETRWAGRALDLSPVVLLLVTAFSFWLWGILGMILAVPFAVIIKIVLENIEETRPIAILLSERAPTIDEAWKNALKDGKISLYETKILKELQVTLGLSDKQVVLMSSKYSAEHVLQYGRITKDQKDLILQGAKESMTSTQYGELKESLIEGKINAESRNILDLFVELVEEE
;
A
#
# COMPACT_ATOMS: atom_id res chain seq x y z
N MET A 1 -14.07 -42.53 29.47
CA MET A 1 -14.86 -41.33 29.13
C MET A 1 -14.77 -41.15 27.64
N GLU A 2 -15.73 -41.71 26.90
CA GLU A 2 -15.87 -41.45 25.47
C GLU A 2 -16.37 -40.02 25.30
N HIS A 3 -15.56 -39.16 24.71
CA HIS A 3 -15.99 -37.85 24.21
C HIS A 3 -16.89 -38.11 23.00
N THR A 4 -18.18 -38.13 23.19
CA THR A 4 -19.15 -38.02 22.09
C THR A 4 -18.98 -36.64 21.46
N VAL A 5 -18.32 -36.57 20.29
CA VAL A 5 -18.29 -35.38 19.48
C VAL A 5 -19.73 -35.10 19.06
N ASP A 6 -20.22 -33.89 19.42
CA ASP A 6 -21.60 -33.49 19.14
C ASP A 6 -21.78 -33.39 17.60
N SER A 7 -22.86 -34.03 17.11
CA SER A 7 -23.17 -34.05 15.66
C SER A 7 -23.41 -32.65 15.07
N SER A 8 -23.70 -31.67 15.91
CA SER A 8 -23.81 -30.25 15.55
C SER A 8 -22.46 -29.63 15.19
N ASP A 9 -21.39 -30.01 15.90
CA ASP A 9 -20.01 -29.50 15.64
C ASP A 9 -19.43 -30.06 14.34
N LEU A 10 -19.73 -31.33 14.02
CA LEU A 10 -19.36 -31.96 12.75
C LEU A 10 -20.03 -31.24 11.56
N GLY A 11 -21.32 -30.91 11.67
CA GLY A 11 -22.03 -30.17 10.62
C GLY A 11 -21.54 -28.73 10.40
N LEU A 12 -21.07 -28.06 11.44
CA LEU A 12 -20.47 -26.74 11.37
C LEU A 12 -19.04 -26.79 10.74
N PHE A 13 -18.27 -27.81 11.09
CA PHE A 13 -16.96 -28.06 10.52
C PHE A 13 -17.03 -28.33 9.01
N ASP A 14 -17.94 -29.20 8.58
CA ASP A 14 -18.15 -29.51 7.15
C ASP A 14 -18.59 -28.27 6.34
N ARG A 15 -19.46 -27.42 6.90
CA ARG A 15 -19.86 -26.16 6.25
C ARG A 15 -18.69 -25.19 6.11
N ARG A 16 -17.85 -25.05 7.14
CA ARG A 16 -16.66 -24.18 7.09
C ARG A 16 -15.62 -24.71 6.12
N LEU A 17 -15.41 -26.03 6.07
CA LEU A 17 -14.50 -26.66 5.12
C LEU A 17 -14.98 -26.48 3.68
N SER A 18 -16.27 -26.66 3.42
CA SER A 18 -16.87 -26.42 2.11
C SER A 18 -16.79 -24.95 1.68
N ALA A 19 -17.02 -24.02 2.60
CA ALA A 19 -16.86 -22.59 2.34
C ALA A 19 -15.41 -22.24 1.98
N ALA A 20 -14.42 -22.75 2.72
CA ALA A 20 -13.02 -22.56 2.45
C ALA A 20 -12.60 -23.15 1.07
N ALA A 21 -13.09 -24.35 0.76
CA ALA A 21 -12.86 -24.98 -0.55
C ALA A 21 -13.45 -24.14 -1.71
N ASN A 22 -14.67 -23.62 -1.54
CA ASN A 22 -15.30 -22.76 -2.55
C ASN A 22 -14.52 -21.45 -2.75
N VAL A 23 -14.02 -20.83 -1.68
CA VAL A 23 -13.17 -19.64 -1.76
C VAL A 23 -11.88 -19.93 -2.51
N LEU A 24 -11.21 -21.05 -2.23
CA LEU A 24 -10.00 -21.46 -2.96
C LEU A 24 -10.27 -21.69 -4.45
N VAL A 25 -11.40 -22.33 -4.79
CA VAL A 25 -11.80 -22.53 -6.19
C VAL A 25 -12.06 -21.20 -6.88
N ILE A 26 -12.76 -20.27 -6.23
CA ILE A 26 -13.01 -18.92 -6.79
C ILE A 26 -11.68 -18.18 -7.02
N ILE A 27 -10.78 -18.18 -6.04
CA ILE A 27 -9.46 -17.54 -6.17
C ILE A 27 -8.68 -18.17 -7.34
N THR A 28 -8.67 -19.50 -7.45
CA THR A 28 -7.98 -20.20 -8.53
C THR A 28 -8.56 -19.83 -9.90
N VAL A 29 -9.88 -19.85 -10.04
CA VAL A 29 -10.56 -19.49 -11.29
C VAL A 29 -10.29 -18.02 -11.66
N LEU A 30 -10.35 -17.11 -10.68
CA LEU A 30 -10.02 -15.69 -10.91
C LEU A 30 -8.56 -15.51 -11.33
N THR A 31 -7.61 -16.20 -10.68
CA THR A 31 -6.19 -16.15 -11.05
C THR A 31 -5.96 -16.66 -12.48
N ILE A 32 -6.57 -17.79 -12.84
CA ILE A 32 -6.52 -18.32 -14.20
C ILE A 32 -7.12 -17.32 -15.20
N ALA A 33 -8.27 -16.74 -14.89
CA ALA A 33 -8.88 -15.71 -15.73
C ALA A 33 -7.97 -14.48 -15.90
N MET A 34 -7.32 -14.02 -14.83
CA MET A 34 -6.37 -12.90 -14.89
C MET A 34 -5.16 -13.19 -15.77
N ILE A 35 -4.68 -14.43 -15.79
CA ILE A 35 -3.58 -14.85 -16.66
C ILE A 35 -4.04 -14.89 -18.13
N TYR A 36 -5.16 -15.55 -18.44
CA TYR A 36 -5.62 -15.71 -19.82
C TYR A 36 -6.18 -14.42 -20.42
N LEU A 37 -6.77 -13.54 -19.60
CA LEU A 37 -7.33 -12.25 -20.03
C LEU A 37 -6.35 -11.09 -19.89
N GLN A 38 -5.06 -11.35 -19.62
CA GLN A 38 -4.08 -10.30 -19.38
C GLN A 38 -4.03 -9.25 -20.50
N GLY A 39 -4.18 -9.66 -21.77
CA GLY A 39 -4.18 -8.73 -22.91
C GLY A 39 -5.30 -7.68 -22.90
N VAL A 40 -6.38 -7.91 -22.16
CA VAL A 40 -7.48 -6.96 -21.96
C VAL A 40 -7.44 -6.32 -20.58
N LEU A 41 -7.15 -7.11 -19.54
CA LEU A 41 -7.17 -6.64 -18.17
C LEU A 41 -6.02 -5.69 -17.85
N GLN A 42 -4.81 -5.96 -18.36
CA GLN A 42 -3.67 -5.05 -18.11
C GLN A 42 -3.94 -3.63 -18.64
N PRO A 43 -4.32 -3.41 -19.93
CA PRO A 43 -4.66 -2.07 -20.42
C PRO A 43 -5.82 -1.42 -19.64
N PHE A 44 -6.82 -2.20 -19.24
CA PHE A 44 -7.92 -1.69 -18.44
C PHE A 44 -7.46 -1.17 -17.07
N PHE A 45 -6.64 -1.94 -16.35
CA PHE A 45 -6.16 -1.53 -15.03
C PHE A 45 -5.10 -0.42 -15.10
N ILE A 46 -4.31 -0.35 -16.18
CA ILE A 46 -3.46 0.82 -16.46
C ILE A 46 -4.33 2.07 -16.63
N ALA A 47 -5.39 1.98 -17.43
CA ALA A 47 -6.31 3.09 -17.64
C ALA A 47 -6.99 3.53 -16.34
N LEU A 48 -7.39 2.57 -15.50
CA LEU A 48 -7.96 2.84 -14.18
C LEU A 48 -6.96 3.55 -13.25
N ALA A 49 -5.70 3.11 -13.22
CA ALA A 49 -4.64 3.77 -12.46
C ALA A 49 -4.40 5.19 -12.97
N ILE A 50 -4.30 5.39 -14.29
CA ILE A 50 -4.16 6.72 -14.90
C ILE A 50 -5.35 7.60 -14.54
N TYR A 51 -6.58 7.08 -14.58
CA TYR A 51 -7.78 7.81 -14.16
C TYR A 51 -7.64 8.36 -12.74
N PHE A 52 -7.22 7.53 -11.77
CA PHE A 52 -7.01 7.98 -10.39
C PHE A 52 -5.85 8.97 -10.24
N VAL A 53 -4.78 8.84 -11.03
CA VAL A 53 -3.67 9.81 -11.06
C VAL A 53 -4.13 11.18 -11.58
N LEU A 54 -4.96 11.19 -12.62
CA LEU A 54 -5.45 12.43 -13.22
C LEU A 54 -6.58 13.08 -12.41
N LYS A 55 -7.34 12.30 -11.64
CA LYS A 55 -8.55 12.73 -10.94
C LYS A 55 -8.35 13.96 -10.05
N PRO A 56 -7.34 14.04 -9.16
CA PRO A 56 -7.18 15.20 -8.28
C PRO A 56 -6.99 16.52 -9.05
N GLY A 57 -6.27 16.45 -10.17
CA GLY A 57 -6.08 17.61 -11.05
C GLY A 57 -7.32 17.94 -11.87
N ALA A 58 -8.00 16.93 -12.41
CA ALA A 58 -9.22 17.08 -13.17
C ALA A 58 -10.37 17.65 -12.32
N ASP A 59 -10.51 17.20 -11.08
CA ASP A 59 -11.52 17.70 -10.14
C ASP A 59 -11.30 19.18 -9.81
N LYS A 60 -10.06 19.62 -9.59
CA LYS A 60 -9.70 21.03 -9.39
C LYS A 60 -10.05 21.90 -10.60
N LEU A 61 -9.81 21.41 -11.81
CA LEU A 61 -10.17 22.11 -13.05
C LEU A 61 -11.69 22.17 -13.21
N SER A 62 -12.43 21.11 -12.91
CA SER A 62 -13.88 21.09 -13.03
C SER A 62 -14.56 22.04 -12.04
N VAL A 63 -14.06 22.16 -10.81
CA VAL A 63 -14.52 23.16 -9.83
C VAL A 63 -14.27 24.59 -10.34
N SER A 64 -13.25 24.81 -11.16
CA SER A 64 -12.94 26.11 -11.78
C SER A 64 -13.82 26.44 -13.02
N GLY A 65 -14.84 25.60 -13.33
CA GLY A 65 -15.79 25.80 -14.40
C GLY A 65 -15.50 25.08 -15.71
N PHE A 66 -14.48 24.24 -15.77
CA PHE A 66 -14.23 23.40 -16.96
C PHE A 66 -15.20 22.21 -16.99
N PRO A 67 -15.71 21.81 -18.18
CA PRO A 67 -16.45 20.57 -18.34
C PRO A 67 -15.59 19.37 -17.89
N VAL A 68 -16.19 18.42 -17.18
CA VAL A 68 -15.49 17.26 -16.58
C VAL A 68 -14.60 16.54 -17.61
N ILE A 69 -15.13 16.22 -18.79
CA ILE A 69 -14.38 15.52 -19.85
C ILE A 69 -13.17 16.35 -20.31
N LEU A 70 -13.34 17.67 -20.47
CA LEU A 70 -12.27 18.56 -20.89
C LEU A 70 -11.19 18.67 -19.80
N SER A 71 -11.58 18.65 -18.53
CA SER A 71 -10.65 18.64 -17.38
C SER A 71 -9.74 17.41 -17.41
N TYR A 72 -10.30 16.21 -17.60
CA TYR A 72 -9.52 14.97 -17.73
C TYR A 72 -8.63 14.98 -18.98
N PHE A 73 -9.15 15.45 -20.12
CA PHE A 73 -8.38 15.56 -21.34
C PHE A 73 -7.18 16.52 -21.19
N THR A 74 -7.39 17.68 -20.56
CA THR A 74 -6.32 18.65 -20.27
C THR A 74 -5.25 18.04 -19.36
N MET A 75 -5.65 17.34 -18.30
CA MET A 75 -4.73 16.65 -17.39
C MET A 75 -3.98 15.53 -18.08
N LEU A 76 -4.64 14.77 -18.96
CA LEU A 76 -4.01 13.72 -19.77
C LEU A 76 -2.94 14.32 -20.71
N MET A 77 -3.27 15.40 -21.41
CA MET A 77 -2.32 16.06 -22.31
C MET A 77 -1.13 16.63 -21.55
N LEU A 78 -1.36 17.21 -20.37
CA LEU A 78 -0.28 17.67 -19.49
C LEU A 78 0.62 16.52 -19.03
N ALA A 79 0.03 15.40 -18.58
CA ALA A 79 0.77 14.21 -18.17
C ALA A 79 1.60 13.63 -19.33
N LEU A 80 1.02 13.52 -20.52
CA LEU A 80 1.72 13.07 -21.72
C LEU A 80 2.88 13.99 -22.09
N LEU A 81 2.71 15.30 -21.98
CA LEU A 81 3.77 16.28 -22.24
C LEU A 81 4.93 16.10 -21.24
N ILE A 82 4.62 15.95 -19.95
CA ILE A 82 5.64 15.73 -18.91
C ILE A 82 6.39 14.41 -19.16
N VAL A 83 5.64 13.31 -19.39
CA VAL A 83 6.24 11.98 -19.62
C VAL A 83 7.09 11.97 -20.91
N SER A 84 6.57 12.57 -22.00
CA SER A 84 7.33 12.67 -23.27
C SER A 84 8.59 13.52 -23.11
N GLY A 85 8.50 14.64 -22.40
CA GLY A 85 9.66 15.49 -22.11
C GLY A 85 10.72 14.75 -21.28
N ALA A 86 10.29 14.04 -20.25
CA ALA A 86 11.18 13.25 -19.42
C ALA A 86 11.84 12.10 -20.23
N ALA A 87 11.05 11.40 -21.05
CA ALA A 87 11.56 10.33 -21.90
C ALA A 87 12.57 10.83 -22.95
N LEU A 88 12.30 11.98 -23.58
CA LEU A 88 13.22 12.60 -24.54
C LEU A 88 14.53 13.01 -23.85
N PHE A 89 14.47 13.59 -22.66
CA PHE A 89 15.67 13.98 -21.93
C PHE A 89 16.49 12.75 -21.48
N ALA A 90 15.83 11.70 -21.01
CA ALA A 90 16.49 10.44 -20.67
C ALA A 90 17.13 9.78 -21.90
N TYR A 91 16.43 9.83 -23.05
CA TYR A 91 16.97 9.34 -24.32
C TYR A 91 18.23 10.11 -24.73
N GLN A 92 18.22 11.47 -24.64
CA GLN A 92 19.39 12.28 -24.96
C GLN A 92 20.58 11.93 -24.08
N GLN A 93 20.38 11.77 -22.76
CA GLN A 93 21.45 11.34 -21.86
C GLN A 93 22.03 9.96 -22.24
N ALA A 94 21.18 9.03 -22.66
CA ALA A 94 21.62 7.72 -23.09
C ALA A 94 22.37 7.77 -24.44
N ASP A 95 21.89 8.58 -25.36
CA ASP A 95 22.51 8.78 -26.69
C ASP A 95 23.89 9.45 -26.55
N ASP A 96 24.00 10.48 -25.68
CA ASP A 96 25.26 11.15 -25.39
C ASP A 96 26.30 10.17 -24.79
N LEU A 97 25.87 9.26 -23.91
CA LEU A 97 26.77 8.28 -23.28
C LEU A 97 27.19 7.15 -24.22
N ILE A 98 26.22 6.58 -24.97
CA ILE A 98 26.45 5.39 -25.82
C ILE A 98 27.04 5.81 -27.18
N GLY A 99 26.68 7.00 -27.69
CA GLY A 99 27.12 7.51 -28.98
C GLY A 99 28.50 8.11 -28.97
N ASP A 100 29.13 8.29 -27.80
CA ASP A 100 30.50 8.79 -27.67
C ASP A 100 31.47 7.65 -27.40
N ASP A 101 32.20 7.23 -28.43
CA ASP A 101 33.22 6.18 -28.35
C ASP A 101 34.28 6.50 -27.28
N ALA A 102 34.61 7.76 -27.02
CA ALA A 102 35.59 8.17 -26.03
C ALA A 102 35.05 7.95 -24.59
N GLU A 103 33.77 8.22 -24.33
CA GLU A 103 33.16 7.94 -23.05
C GLU A 103 33.07 6.43 -22.80
N MET A 104 32.74 5.61 -23.79
CA MET A 104 32.70 4.15 -23.68
C MET A 104 34.11 3.58 -23.44
N GLU A 105 35.14 4.08 -24.10
CA GLU A 105 36.53 3.67 -23.87
C GLU A 105 37.00 4.03 -22.46
N LYS A 106 36.63 5.21 -21.97
CA LYS A 106 36.88 5.63 -20.58
C LYS A 106 36.21 4.68 -19.56
N TYR A 107 34.96 4.29 -19.78
CA TYR A 107 34.26 3.32 -18.92
C TYR A 107 34.95 1.97 -18.90
N ASN A 108 35.34 1.44 -20.06
CA ASN A 108 36.06 0.18 -20.15
C ASN A 108 37.41 0.27 -19.40
N TYR A 109 38.16 1.33 -19.58
CA TYR A 109 39.40 1.56 -18.84
C TYR A 109 39.19 1.61 -17.32
N LEU A 110 38.21 2.37 -16.85
CA LEU A 110 37.90 2.48 -15.42
C LEU A 110 37.39 1.16 -14.81
N LEU A 111 36.61 0.41 -15.56
CA LEU A 111 36.15 -0.93 -15.17
C LEU A 111 37.31 -1.89 -14.98
N ASP A 112 38.22 -1.93 -15.95
CA ASP A 112 39.39 -2.80 -15.90
C ASP A 112 40.36 -2.41 -14.76
N GLU A 113 40.62 -1.10 -14.57
CA GLU A 113 41.40 -0.59 -13.46
C GLU A 113 40.82 -1.01 -12.08
N LYS A 114 39.52 -0.80 -11.91
CA LYS A 114 38.84 -1.15 -10.66
C LYS A 114 38.80 -2.65 -10.47
N TRP A 115 38.58 -3.43 -11.51
CA TRP A 115 38.57 -4.88 -11.47
C TRP A 115 39.92 -5.44 -11.05
N LEU A 116 41.01 -4.94 -11.63
CA LEU A 116 42.36 -5.30 -11.23
C LEU A 116 42.67 -4.92 -9.78
N ASN A 117 42.19 -3.75 -9.34
CA ASN A 117 42.31 -3.33 -7.94
C ASN A 117 41.58 -4.29 -6.98
N ILE A 118 40.36 -4.74 -7.33
CA ILE A 118 39.57 -5.70 -6.52
C ILE A 118 40.32 -7.04 -6.45
N LYS A 119 40.86 -7.54 -7.57
CA LYS A 119 41.67 -8.77 -7.60
C LYS A 119 42.95 -8.68 -6.76
N SER A 120 43.50 -7.47 -6.62
CA SER A 120 44.71 -7.24 -5.81
C SER A 120 44.43 -7.15 -4.30
N MET A 121 43.16 -7.08 -3.86
CA MET A 121 42.78 -7.00 -2.45
C MET A 121 43.10 -8.30 -1.70
N SER A 122 43.70 -8.20 -0.52
CA SER A 122 44.20 -9.34 0.27
C SER A 122 43.12 -10.34 0.70
N ILE A 123 41.86 -9.93 0.86
CA ILE A 123 40.75 -10.76 1.36
C ILE A 123 39.89 -11.29 0.21
N VAL A 124 39.53 -10.46 -0.73
CA VAL A 124 38.57 -10.77 -1.80
C VAL A 124 39.28 -11.25 -3.06
N GLY A 125 40.46 -10.69 -3.36
CA GLY A 125 41.25 -11.01 -4.56
C GLY A 125 41.50 -12.50 -4.76
N PRO A 126 42.00 -13.24 -3.78
CA PRO A 126 42.27 -14.68 -3.92
C PRO A 126 41.04 -15.51 -4.28
N VAL A 127 39.87 -15.13 -3.72
CA VAL A 127 38.60 -15.82 -3.99
C VAL A 127 38.11 -15.57 -5.42
N ILE A 128 38.29 -14.34 -5.92
CA ILE A 128 37.93 -14.00 -7.29
C ILE A 128 38.90 -14.65 -8.28
N VAL A 129 40.18 -14.56 -8.05
CA VAL A 129 41.19 -15.19 -8.92
C VAL A 129 41.05 -16.71 -8.98
N ASP A 130 40.66 -17.35 -7.87
CA ASP A 130 40.37 -18.79 -7.82
C ASP A 130 39.13 -19.15 -8.64
N ALA A 131 38.14 -18.26 -8.66
CA ALA A 131 36.90 -18.45 -9.42
C ALA A 131 37.04 -18.18 -10.94
N VAL A 132 37.91 -17.25 -11.33
CA VAL A 132 38.07 -16.76 -12.71
C VAL A 132 39.36 -17.29 -13.39
N GLY A 133 40.27 -17.83 -12.63
CA GLY A 133 41.48 -18.54 -13.12
C GLY A 133 42.64 -17.65 -13.58
N SER A 134 42.49 -16.32 -13.69
CA SER A 134 43.56 -15.41 -14.12
C SER A 134 43.62 -14.11 -13.30
N PRO A 135 44.79 -13.76 -12.73
CA PRO A 135 44.94 -12.51 -11.99
C PRO A 135 44.93 -11.25 -12.87
N ASP A 136 45.34 -11.38 -14.15
CA ASP A 136 45.57 -10.24 -15.06
C ASP A 136 44.52 -10.09 -16.16
N SER A 137 43.45 -10.92 -16.15
CA SER A 137 42.36 -10.80 -17.12
C SER A 137 41.48 -9.57 -16.87
N ASP A 138 40.93 -9.02 -17.94
CA ASP A 138 39.95 -7.93 -17.89
C ASP A 138 38.57 -8.44 -17.42
N LEU A 139 37.68 -7.50 -17.00
CA LEU A 139 36.36 -7.83 -16.48
C LEU A 139 35.49 -8.56 -17.51
N THR A 140 35.57 -8.16 -18.77
CA THR A 140 34.74 -8.73 -19.85
C THR A 140 35.09 -10.19 -20.14
N SER A 141 36.38 -10.52 -20.17
CA SER A 141 36.82 -11.90 -20.33
C SER A 141 36.44 -12.77 -19.12
N ASP A 142 36.57 -12.25 -17.90
CA ASP A 142 36.24 -12.97 -16.68
C ASP A 142 34.73 -13.24 -16.58
N LEU A 143 33.87 -12.27 -16.95
CA LEU A 143 32.43 -12.47 -16.96
C LEU A 143 31.97 -13.44 -18.06
N SER A 144 32.68 -13.48 -19.20
CA SER A 144 32.38 -14.46 -20.25
C SER A 144 32.80 -15.88 -19.84
N GLU A 145 33.90 -16.02 -19.13
CA GLU A 145 34.41 -17.31 -18.60
C GLU A 145 33.50 -17.87 -17.51
N LEU A 146 32.88 -17.00 -16.70
CA LEU A 146 31.84 -17.36 -15.72
C LEU A 146 30.47 -17.64 -16.36
N GLY A 147 30.34 -17.50 -17.69
CA GLY A 147 29.07 -17.69 -18.41
C GLY A 147 28.00 -16.64 -18.11
N LEU A 148 28.42 -15.50 -17.54
CA LEU A 148 27.53 -14.38 -17.21
C LEU A 148 27.32 -13.43 -18.40
N LEU A 149 28.25 -13.42 -19.36
CA LEU A 149 28.11 -12.77 -20.66
C LEU A 149 28.25 -13.83 -21.76
N SER A 150 27.38 -13.83 -22.75
CA SER A 150 27.61 -14.62 -23.97
C SER A 150 28.43 -13.77 -24.93
N ASP A 151 29.33 -14.42 -25.70
CA ASP A 151 30.34 -13.81 -26.59
C ASP A 151 29.86 -12.73 -27.57
N ASN A 152 28.56 -12.48 -27.69
CA ASN A 152 27.95 -11.55 -28.62
C ASN A 152 26.91 -10.60 -27.98
N GLN A 153 26.75 -10.59 -26.66
CA GLN A 153 25.84 -9.67 -26.01
C GLN A 153 26.58 -8.46 -25.44
N GLN A 154 26.75 -7.46 -26.29
CA GLN A 154 27.17 -6.14 -25.81
C GLN A 154 26.03 -5.52 -24.97
N LEU A 155 26.38 -4.73 -23.97
CA LEU A 155 25.43 -3.93 -23.17
C LEU A 155 24.46 -3.13 -24.05
N SER A 156 24.92 -2.74 -25.25
CA SER A 156 24.13 -2.13 -26.32
C SER A 156 22.94 -2.97 -26.76
N ASP A 157 23.10 -4.32 -26.87
CA ASP A 157 21.99 -5.19 -27.32
C ASP A 157 20.89 -5.31 -26.28
N VAL A 158 21.26 -5.27 -25.00
CA VAL A 158 20.28 -5.23 -23.91
C VAL A 158 19.50 -3.91 -23.92
N LEU A 159 20.19 -2.79 -24.11
CA LEU A 159 19.57 -1.47 -24.20
C LEU A 159 18.72 -1.31 -25.48
N VAL A 160 19.21 -1.81 -26.61
CA VAL A 160 18.46 -1.84 -27.90
C VAL A 160 17.26 -2.78 -27.81
N GLY A 161 17.39 -3.92 -27.13
CA GLY A 161 16.27 -4.82 -26.86
C GLY A 161 15.16 -4.18 -26.01
N MET A 162 15.56 -3.35 -25.03
CA MET A 162 14.61 -2.55 -24.24
C MET A 162 13.92 -1.44 -25.10
N MET A 163 14.61 -0.89 -26.09
CA MET A 163 14.09 0.14 -27.01
C MET A 163 13.25 -0.42 -28.16
N SER A 164 13.52 -1.65 -28.61
CA SER A 164 12.85 -2.26 -29.80
C SER A 164 11.43 -2.78 -29.52
N SER A 165 10.98 -2.82 -28.27
CA SER A 165 9.61 -3.21 -27.92
C SER A 165 8.54 -2.15 -28.26
N THR A 166 8.90 -1.11 -29.03
CA THR A 166 8.05 0.07 -29.34
C THR A 166 6.79 -0.27 -30.16
N GLY A 167 6.79 -1.30 -30.98
CA GLY A 167 5.60 -1.66 -31.79
C GLY A 167 4.41 -2.17 -30.95
N GLY A 168 4.67 -2.91 -29.88
CA GLY A 168 3.65 -3.34 -28.91
C GLY A 168 3.13 -2.20 -28.04
N ALA A 169 3.99 -1.22 -27.75
CA ALA A 169 3.64 -0.05 -26.92
C ALA A 169 2.56 0.84 -27.53
N LEU A 170 2.56 1.02 -28.86
CA LEU A 170 1.55 1.82 -29.56
C LEU A 170 0.16 1.17 -29.47
N THR A 171 0.06 -0.13 -29.70
CA THR A 171 -1.22 -0.85 -29.61
C THR A 171 -1.76 -0.84 -28.19
N THR A 172 -0.89 -1.06 -27.19
CA THR A 172 -1.25 -0.99 -25.78
C THR A 172 -1.71 0.42 -25.40
N SER A 173 -1.01 1.47 -25.86
CA SER A 173 -1.35 2.88 -25.56
C SER A 173 -2.72 3.26 -26.13
N LEU A 174 -3.06 2.83 -27.35
CA LEU A 174 -4.38 3.04 -27.94
C LEU A 174 -5.47 2.35 -27.13
N THR A 175 -5.24 1.10 -26.70
CA THR A 175 -6.18 0.32 -25.90
C THR A 175 -6.37 0.97 -24.50
N VAL A 176 -5.30 1.41 -23.86
CA VAL A 176 -5.34 2.14 -22.59
C VAL A 176 -6.14 3.44 -22.72
N THR A 177 -5.88 4.21 -23.79
CA THR A 177 -6.60 5.47 -24.05
C THR A 177 -8.10 5.20 -24.27
N PHE A 178 -8.44 4.15 -25.02
CA PHE A 178 -9.82 3.71 -25.21
C PHE A 178 -10.50 3.42 -23.87
N PHE A 179 -9.91 2.55 -23.03
CA PHE A 179 -10.45 2.25 -21.71
C PHE A 179 -10.54 3.49 -20.82
N LEU A 180 -9.54 4.37 -20.85
CA LEU A 180 -9.54 5.58 -20.04
C LEU A 180 -10.73 6.50 -20.38
N ILE A 181 -11.02 6.68 -21.66
CA ILE A 181 -12.18 7.47 -22.13
C ILE A 181 -13.47 6.85 -21.57
N PHE A 182 -13.64 5.52 -21.69
CA PHE A 182 -14.83 4.84 -21.18
C PHE A 182 -14.94 4.92 -19.66
N ILE A 183 -13.83 4.77 -18.92
CA ILE A 183 -13.81 4.90 -17.47
C ILE A 183 -14.25 6.31 -17.05
N ILE A 184 -13.78 7.36 -17.71
CA ILE A 184 -14.17 8.74 -17.41
C ILE A 184 -15.69 8.95 -17.62
N PHE A 185 -16.24 8.44 -18.72
CA PHE A 185 -17.68 8.51 -18.98
C PHE A 185 -18.47 7.70 -17.96
N GLU A 186 -18.05 6.47 -17.67
CA GLU A 186 -18.72 5.55 -16.77
C GLU A 186 -18.73 6.04 -15.32
N ALA A 187 -17.60 6.59 -14.86
CA ALA A 187 -17.46 7.11 -13.51
C ALA A 187 -18.50 8.21 -13.18
N SER A 188 -18.87 9.02 -14.17
CA SER A 188 -19.90 10.07 -13.99
C SER A 188 -21.32 9.52 -13.87
N LEU A 189 -21.58 8.33 -14.45
CA LEU A 189 -22.91 7.70 -14.47
C LEU A 189 -23.10 6.69 -13.31
N LEU A 190 -22.02 6.24 -12.72
CA LEU A 190 -22.02 5.18 -11.70
C LEU A 190 -22.91 5.51 -10.49
N PRO A 191 -22.89 6.73 -9.90
CA PRO A 191 -23.75 7.06 -8.75
C PRO A 191 -25.24 6.83 -9.02
N GLY A 192 -25.73 7.30 -10.18
CA GLY A 192 -27.14 7.13 -10.54
C GLY A 192 -27.53 5.68 -10.85
N ARG A 193 -26.58 4.86 -11.31
CA ARG A 193 -26.82 3.41 -11.51
C ARG A 193 -26.87 2.66 -10.18
N ILE A 194 -25.99 3.01 -9.23
CA ILE A 194 -26.00 2.43 -7.87
C ILE A 194 -27.35 2.72 -7.21
N GLU A 195 -27.84 3.97 -7.29
CA GLU A 195 -29.12 4.36 -6.73
C GLU A 195 -30.31 3.56 -7.31
N ARG A 196 -30.27 3.27 -8.62
CA ARG A 196 -31.30 2.46 -9.28
C ARG A 196 -31.18 0.97 -8.96
N ALA A 197 -29.95 0.45 -8.80
CA ALA A 197 -29.71 -0.96 -8.54
C ALA A 197 -30.07 -1.37 -7.10
N TRP A 198 -29.85 -0.46 -6.15
CA TRP A 198 -30.09 -0.69 -4.72
C TRP A 198 -30.95 0.42 -4.12
N PRO A 199 -32.27 0.44 -4.39
CA PRO A 199 -33.14 1.46 -3.84
C PRO A 199 -33.30 1.29 -2.31
N GLY A 200 -33.22 2.39 -1.58
CA GLY A 200 -33.38 2.39 -0.11
C GLY A 200 -32.07 2.30 0.66
N GLY A 201 -32.08 1.82 1.90
CA GLY A 201 -30.91 1.84 2.81
C GLY A 201 -29.68 1.06 2.33
N ALA A 202 -29.85 0.06 1.44
CA ALA A 202 -28.71 -0.64 0.83
C ALA A 202 -27.88 0.27 -0.08
N ASN A 203 -28.49 1.30 -0.69
CA ASN A 203 -27.79 2.29 -1.50
C ASN A 203 -26.76 3.08 -0.68
N GLU A 204 -27.09 3.49 0.55
CA GLU A 204 -26.19 4.24 1.43
C GLU A 204 -24.93 3.45 1.74
N LYS A 205 -25.06 2.13 2.01
CA LYS A 205 -23.92 1.26 2.25
C LYS A 205 -23.02 1.11 1.02
N VAL A 206 -23.60 0.90 -0.16
CA VAL A 206 -22.84 0.76 -1.41
C VAL A 206 -22.12 2.07 -1.78
N GLN A 207 -22.79 3.22 -1.60
CA GLN A 207 -22.17 4.53 -1.82
C GLN A 207 -21.04 4.77 -0.82
N MET A 208 -21.19 4.44 0.46
CA MET A 208 -20.14 4.55 1.47
C MET A 208 -18.90 3.72 1.09
N ILE A 209 -19.11 2.47 0.66
CA ILE A 209 -18.01 1.60 0.20
C ILE A 209 -17.28 2.21 -1.00
N ARG A 210 -18.04 2.71 -1.98
CA ARG A 210 -17.48 3.39 -3.16
C ARG A 210 -16.64 4.59 -2.76
N ASP A 211 -17.16 5.46 -1.90
CA ASP A 211 -16.50 6.68 -1.47
C ASP A 211 -15.26 6.37 -0.63
N GLN A 212 -15.29 5.32 0.18
CA GLN A 212 -14.15 4.83 0.93
C GLN A 212 -13.05 4.30 0.00
N ILE A 213 -13.39 3.49 -1.02
CA ILE A 213 -12.44 3.01 -2.04
C ILE A 213 -11.82 4.19 -2.79
N GLU A 214 -12.66 5.09 -3.28
CA GLU A 214 -12.21 6.26 -4.05
C GLU A 214 -11.26 7.14 -3.22
N SER A 215 -11.62 7.46 -1.99
CA SER A 215 -10.81 8.25 -1.07
C SER A 215 -9.48 7.58 -0.74
N SER A 216 -9.50 6.28 -0.42
CA SER A 216 -8.29 5.53 -0.05
C SER A 216 -7.32 5.37 -1.21
N VAL A 217 -7.82 4.99 -2.39
CA VAL A 217 -6.99 4.84 -3.60
C VAL A 217 -6.43 6.19 -4.04
N ASN A 218 -7.24 7.25 -4.01
CA ASN A 218 -6.82 8.59 -4.37
C ASN A 218 -5.73 9.12 -3.41
N THR A 219 -5.93 8.95 -2.09
CA THR A 219 -4.93 9.30 -1.08
C THR A 219 -3.62 8.55 -1.29
N TYR A 220 -3.70 7.23 -1.53
CA TYR A 220 -2.51 6.43 -1.84
C TYR A 220 -1.74 6.98 -3.05
N ILE A 221 -2.44 7.23 -4.15
CA ILE A 221 -1.81 7.73 -5.38
C ILE A 221 -1.18 9.11 -5.17
N ILE A 222 -1.87 10.04 -4.50
CA ILE A 222 -1.33 11.38 -4.22
C ILE A 222 -0.07 11.26 -3.36
N VAL A 223 -0.11 10.46 -2.29
CA VAL A 223 1.03 10.28 -1.39
C VAL A 223 2.19 9.63 -2.13
N LYS A 224 1.95 8.53 -2.84
CA LYS A 224 3.00 7.83 -3.61
C LYS A 224 3.62 8.70 -4.70
N THR A 225 2.80 9.45 -5.43
CA THR A 225 3.31 10.40 -6.43
C THR A 225 4.16 11.48 -5.79
N GLY A 226 3.68 12.10 -4.70
CA GLY A 226 4.42 13.16 -4.01
C GLY A 226 5.72 12.67 -3.38
N VAL A 227 5.70 11.52 -2.69
CA VAL A 227 6.88 10.87 -2.13
C VAL A 227 7.84 10.45 -3.24
N GLY A 228 7.33 9.84 -4.31
CA GLY A 228 8.12 9.44 -5.47
C GLY A 228 8.83 10.60 -6.14
N VAL A 229 8.14 11.71 -6.38
CA VAL A 229 8.74 12.94 -6.91
C VAL A 229 9.81 13.49 -5.97
N GLY A 230 9.51 13.60 -4.67
CA GLY A 230 10.48 14.10 -3.69
C GLY A 230 11.73 13.24 -3.61
N THR A 231 11.57 11.92 -3.53
CA THR A 231 12.68 10.97 -3.51
C THR A 231 13.52 11.06 -4.78
N ALA A 232 12.87 11.08 -5.95
CA ALA A 232 13.54 11.12 -7.26
C ALA A 232 14.31 12.43 -7.50
N VAL A 233 13.71 13.58 -7.16
CA VAL A 233 14.35 14.89 -7.31
C VAL A 233 15.61 14.98 -6.45
N ILE A 234 15.52 14.57 -5.17
CA ILE A 234 16.69 14.62 -4.27
C ILE A 234 17.75 13.60 -4.71
N ALA A 235 17.35 12.38 -5.09
CA ALA A 235 18.28 11.38 -5.62
C ALA A 235 18.98 11.90 -6.89
N GLY A 236 18.23 12.51 -7.81
CA GLY A 236 18.78 13.11 -9.02
C GLY A 236 19.79 14.22 -8.72
N ILE A 237 19.49 15.11 -7.77
CA ILE A 237 20.41 16.18 -7.33
C ILE A 237 21.69 15.57 -6.74
N ILE A 238 21.55 14.55 -5.86
CA ILE A 238 22.71 13.85 -5.29
C ILE A 238 23.55 13.23 -6.39
N MET A 239 22.96 12.47 -7.30
CA MET A 239 23.66 11.80 -8.39
C MET A 239 24.35 12.81 -9.34
N ALA A 240 23.66 13.89 -9.70
CA ALA A 240 24.23 14.96 -10.51
C ALA A 240 25.43 15.65 -9.83
N PHE A 241 25.35 15.88 -8.50
CA PHE A 241 26.45 16.49 -7.73
C PHE A 241 27.70 15.61 -7.73
N PHE A 242 27.55 14.29 -7.68
CA PHE A 242 28.67 13.34 -7.76
C PHE A 242 29.10 13.04 -9.20
N GLY A 243 28.48 13.62 -10.22
CA GLY A 243 28.81 13.35 -11.61
C GLY A 243 28.47 11.93 -12.06
N ILE A 244 27.42 11.33 -11.49
CA ILE A 244 26.93 10.01 -11.93
C ILE A 244 26.21 10.19 -13.27
N ASP A 245 26.67 9.47 -14.27
CA ASP A 245 26.08 9.49 -15.59
C ASP A 245 24.66 8.93 -15.57
N LEU A 246 23.81 9.39 -16.49
CA LEU A 246 22.39 9.03 -16.54
C LEU A 246 21.61 9.38 -15.25
N TRP A 247 22.08 10.37 -14.48
CA TRP A 247 21.47 10.75 -13.20
C TRP A 247 19.97 11.02 -13.29
N PHE A 248 19.51 11.65 -14.37
CA PHE A 248 18.09 11.92 -14.58
C PHE A 248 17.30 10.63 -14.89
N THR A 249 17.89 9.76 -15.70
CA THR A 249 17.31 8.44 -16.02
C THR A 249 17.14 7.63 -14.75
N TRP A 250 18.15 7.59 -13.88
CA TRP A 250 18.06 6.89 -12.59
C TRP A 250 17.09 7.57 -11.62
N ALA A 251 16.98 8.90 -11.65
CA ALA A 251 15.94 9.61 -10.90
C ALA A 251 14.54 9.24 -11.40
N LEU A 252 14.32 9.14 -12.71
CA LEU A 252 13.05 8.69 -13.29
C LEU A 252 12.72 7.24 -12.91
N VAL A 253 13.71 6.35 -12.96
CA VAL A 253 13.58 4.96 -12.49
C VAL A 253 13.23 4.93 -11.00
N THR A 254 13.88 5.76 -10.18
CA THR A 254 13.55 5.90 -8.74
C THR A 254 12.11 6.34 -8.53
N PHE A 255 11.61 7.30 -9.31
CA PHE A 255 10.21 7.73 -9.26
C PHE A 255 9.25 6.58 -9.58
N LEU A 256 9.47 5.86 -10.68
CA LEU A 256 8.59 4.78 -11.11
C LEU A 256 8.60 3.60 -10.13
N LEU A 257 9.79 3.18 -9.68
CA LEU A 257 9.94 2.07 -8.77
C LEU A 257 9.47 2.39 -7.34
N ASN A 258 9.34 3.66 -6.97
CA ASN A 258 8.80 4.05 -5.66
C ASN A 258 7.35 3.58 -5.44
N TYR A 259 6.60 3.31 -6.52
CA TYR A 259 5.27 2.70 -6.40
C TYR A 259 5.31 1.24 -5.92
N VAL A 260 6.46 0.56 -6.03
CA VAL A 260 6.65 -0.83 -5.60
C VAL A 260 7.18 -0.85 -4.16
N PRO A 261 6.40 -1.34 -3.17
CA PRO A 261 6.83 -1.35 -1.78
C PRO A 261 8.11 -2.18 -1.58
N TYR A 262 9.04 -1.67 -0.78
CA TYR A 262 10.30 -2.30 -0.35
C TYR A 262 11.27 -2.67 -1.48
N ILE A 263 10.82 -3.41 -2.49
CA ILE A 263 11.66 -3.92 -3.59
C ILE A 263 12.05 -2.76 -4.54
N GLY A 264 11.15 -1.83 -4.77
CA GLY A 264 11.37 -0.73 -5.71
C GLY A 264 12.52 0.18 -5.30
N SER A 265 12.61 0.53 -4.03
CA SER A 265 13.69 1.37 -3.50
C SER A 265 15.07 0.69 -3.60
N LEU A 266 15.12 -0.63 -3.37
CA LEU A 266 16.35 -1.41 -3.51
C LEU A 266 16.83 -1.42 -4.97
N ILE A 267 15.95 -1.80 -5.90
CA ILE A 267 16.30 -1.88 -7.33
C ILE A 267 16.71 -0.50 -7.88
N ALA A 268 16.03 0.57 -7.45
CA ALA A 268 16.35 1.92 -7.91
C ALA A 268 17.71 2.44 -7.43
N THR A 269 18.17 2.00 -6.26
CA THR A 269 19.40 2.51 -5.64
C THR A 269 20.65 1.76 -6.11
N VAL A 270 20.51 0.48 -6.47
CA VAL A 270 21.67 -0.37 -6.84
C VAL A 270 22.43 0.14 -8.08
N PRO A 271 21.80 0.45 -9.23
CA PRO A 271 22.53 0.86 -10.42
C PRO A 271 23.36 2.14 -10.24
N PRO A 272 22.84 3.23 -9.63
CA PRO A 272 23.65 4.42 -9.33
C PRO A 272 24.86 4.13 -8.44
N ILE A 273 24.72 3.21 -7.47
CA ILE A 273 25.84 2.81 -6.62
C ILE A 273 26.89 2.04 -7.42
N ILE A 274 26.49 1.17 -8.35
CA ILE A 274 27.38 0.44 -9.23
C ILE A 274 28.16 1.44 -10.12
N LEU A 275 27.48 2.43 -10.71
CA LEU A 275 28.14 3.49 -11.47
C LEU A 275 29.08 4.30 -10.58
N GLY A 276 28.68 4.64 -9.37
CA GLY A 276 29.54 5.30 -8.39
C GLY A 276 30.78 4.47 -8.03
N LEU A 277 30.68 3.14 -7.94
CA LEU A 277 31.82 2.23 -7.72
C LEU A 277 32.85 2.33 -8.84
N ILE A 278 32.41 2.54 -10.07
CA ILE A 278 33.27 2.67 -11.24
C ILE A 278 33.89 4.09 -11.30
N LEU A 279 33.08 5.12 -11.15
CA LEU A 279 33.44 6.51 -11.41
C LEU A 279 34.14 7.21 -10.23
N LEU A 280 33.80 6.85 -8.98
CA LEU A 280 34.20 7.62 -7.82
C LEU A 280 35.36 6.99 -7.05
N ASP A 281 36.04 7.83 -6.27
CA ASP A 281 36.95 7.38 -5.23
C ASP A 281 36.19 6.78 -4.04
N PRO A 282 36.81 5.97 -3.16
CA PRO A 282 36.13 5.28 -2.07
C PRO A 282 35.39 6.23 -1.09
N THR A 283 35.91 7.43 -0.85
CA THR A 283 35.29 8.38 0.09
C THR A 283 34.01 8.96 -0.51
N SER A 284 34.07 9.40 -1.76
CA SER A 284 32.93 9.92 -2.52
C SER A 284 31.86 8.85 -2.73
N LEU A 285 32.26 7.59 -2.98
CA LEU A 285 31.33 6.47 -3.09
C LEU A 285 30.56 6.23 -1.77
N ILE A 286 31.28 6.18 -0.64
CA ILE A 286 30.63 6.00 0.67
C ILE A 286 29.64 7.13 0.93
N LEU A 287 30.01 8.37 0.62
CA LEU A 287 29.15 9.52 0.82
C LEU A 287 27.91 9.45 -0.09
N LEU A 288 28.06 9.08 -1.36
CA LEU A 288 26.95 8.84 -2.29
C LEU A 288 25.98 7.79 -1.74
N MET A 289 26.51 6.64 -1.28
CA MET A 289 25.70 5.56 -0.69
C MET A 289 24.93 6.04 0.54
N VAL A 290 25.59 6.72 1.47
CA VAL A 290 24.95 7.24 2.68
C VAL A 290 23.84 8.22 2.34
N LEU A 291 24.08 9.15 1.40
CA LEU A 291 23.09 10.16 1.01
C LEU A 291 21.89 9.53 0.29
N LEU A 292 22.11 8.60 -0.65
CA LEU A 292 21.02 7.92 -1.37
C LEU A 292 20.20 7.04 -0.42
N LEU A 293 20.82 6.28 0.47
CA LEU A 293 20.13 5.44 1.46
C LEU A 293 19.37 6.30 2.47
N THR A 294 19.97 7.41 2.94
CA THR A 294 19.29 8.34 3.84
C THR A 294 18.08 8.99 3.18
N ASN A 295 18.22 9.39 1.91
CA ASN A 295 17.11 9.92 1.12
C ASN A 295 15.96 8.91 1.04
N GLN A 296 16.24 7.65 0.68
CA GLN A 296 15.24 6.59 0.61
C GLN A 296 14.53 6.36 1.97
N GLN A 297 15.30 6.28 3.06
CA GLN A 297 14.72 6.06 4.40
C GLN A 297 13.88 7.24 4.86
N MET A 298 14.32 8.46 4.58
CA MET A 298 13.60 9.66 4.99
C MET A 298 12.26 9.80 4.27
N TRP A 299 12.24 9.61 2.95
CA TRP A 299 11.01 9.70 2.17
C TRP A 299 10.10 8.48 2.37
N GLY A 300 10.62 7.27 2.32
CA GLY A 300 9.83 6.04 2.40
C GLY A 300 9.30 5.75 3.81
N ASN A 301 10.10 5.95 4.86
CA ASN A 301 9.69 5.55 6.22
C ASN A 301 9.19 6.72 7.07
N VAL A 302 9.69 7.95 6.86
CA VAL A 302 9.30 9.09 7.71
C VAL A 302 8.21 9.92 7.06
N ILE A 303 8.42 10.34 5.80
CA ILE A 303 7.49 11.26 5.13
C ILE A 303 6.26 10.50 4.65
N GLU A 304 6.44 9.35 4.00
CA GLU A 304 5.35 8.52 3.50
C GLU A 304 4.40 8.12 4.63
N THR A 305 4.93 7.61 5.75
CA THR A 305 4.12 7.16 6.90
C THR A 305 3.31 8.31 7.50
N ARG A 306 3.93 9.50 7.62
CA ARG A 306 3.22 10.69 8.13
C ARG A 306 2.16 11.20 7.15
N TRP A 307 2.43 11.11 5.85
CA TRP A 307 1.55 11.65 4.81
C TRP A 307 0.40 10.71 4.47
N ALA A 308 0.69 9.41 4.35
CA ALA A 308 -0.33 8.38 4.13
C ALA A 308 -1.28 8.23 5.32
N GLY A 309 -0.80 8.51 6.54
CA GLY A 309 -1.60 8.37 7.75
C GLY A 309 -2.25 7.00 7.86
N ARG A 310 -3.59 7.01 7.95
CA ARG A 310 -4.39 5.78 8.12
C ARG A 310 -4.91 5.16 6.81
N ALA A 311 -4.53 5.68 5.66
CA ALA A 311 -5.19 5.37 4.39
C ALA A 311 -4.98 3.93 3.90
N LEU A 312 -3.88 3.27 4.24
CA LEU A 312 -3.57 1.94 3.72
C LEU A 312 -3.96 0.80 4.67
N ASP A 313 -3.64 0.93 5.95
CA ASP A 313 -3.91 -0.06 7.01
C ASP A 313 -3.76 -1.53 6.52
N LEU A 314 -2.64 -1.85 5.87
CA LEU A 314 -2.30 -3.17 5.37
C LEU A 314 -0.99 -3.63 6.01
N SER A 315 -0.98 -4.87 6.53
CA SER A 315 0.22 -5.46 7.10
C SER A 315 1.39 -5.46 6.11
N PRO A 316 2.62 -5.09 6.52
CA PRO A 316 3.82 -5.13 5.68
C PRO A 316 4.05 -6.49 5.02
N VAL A 317 3.78 -7.59 5.73
CA VAL A 317 3.88 -8.95 5.20
C VAL A 317 2.86 -9.19 4.10
N VAL A 318 1.63 -8.72 4.28
CA VAL A 318 0.57 -8.81 3.26
C VAL A 318 0.95 -8.01 2.02
N LEU A 319 1.47 -6.77 2.19
CA LEU A 319 1.93 -5.94 1.09
C LEU A 319 3.04 -6.64 0.28
N LEU A 320 4.00 -7.27 0.97
CA LEU A 320 5.08 -8.00 0.31
C LEU A 320 4.56 -9.22 -0.46
N LEU A 321 3.67 -10.01 0.14
CA LEU A 321 3.07 -11.18 -0.52
C LEU A 321 2.21 -10.78 -1.73
N VAL A 322 1.37 -9.76 -1.59
CA VAL A 322 0.54 -9.26 -2.70
C VAL A 322 1.41 -8.70 -3.82
N THR A 323 2.50 -7.99 -3.48
CA THR A 323 3.45 -7.45 -4.47
C THR A 323 4.16 -8.58 -5.21
N ALA A 324 4.65 -9.62 -4.51
CA ALA A 324 5.29 -10.77 -5.11
C ALA A 324 4.33 -11.58 -6.00
N PHE A 325 3.09 -11.81 -5.55
CA PHE A 325 2.04 -12.45 -6.33
C PHE A 325 1.70 -11.65 -7.58
N SER A 326 1.55 -10.34 -7.45
CA SER A 326 1.23 -9.45 -8.57
C SER A 326 2.36 -9.40 -9.61
N PHE A 327 3.63 -9.46 -9.14
CA PHE A 327 4.79 -9.59 -10.03
C PHE A 327 4.76 -10.89 -10.83
N TRP A 328 4.48 -12.00 -10.15
CA TRP A 328 4.35 -13.30 -10.82
C TRP A 328 3.21 -13.28 -11.86
N LEU A 329 2.12 -12.57 -11.56
CA LEU A 329 0.95 -12.50 -12.44
C LEU A 329 1.18 -11.63 -13.67
N TRP A 330 1.70 -10.39 -13.50
CA TRP A 330 1.79 -9.39 -14.57
C TRP A 330 3.14 -8.62 -14.59
N GLY A 331 4.17 -9.15 -13.98
CA GLY A 331 5.50 -8.52 -13.93
C GLY A 331 5.51 -7.17 -13.19
N ILE A 332 6.32 -6.24 -13.66
CA ILE A 332 6.49 -4.91 -13.05
C ILE A 332 5.16 -4.15 -12.94
N LEU A 333 4.31 -4.25 -13.97
CA LEU A 333 3.00 -3.62 -13.96
C LEU A 333 2.13 -4.14 -12.81
N GLY A 334 2.15 -5.47 -12.58
CA GLY A 334 1.44 -6.08 -11.46
C GLY A 334 1.92 -5.53 -10.12
N MET A 335 3.25 -5.38 -9.94
CA MET A 335 3.79 -4.80 -8.70
C MET A 335 3.30 -3.38 -8.43
N ILE A 336 3.27 -2.53 -9.45
CA ILE A 336 2.79 -1.14 -9.33
C ILE A 336 1.31 -1.09 -8.92
N LEU A 337 0.49 -2.00 -9.46
CA LEU A 337 -0.94 -2.08 -9.18
C LEU A 337 -1.28 -2.86 -7.91
N ALA A 338 -0.32 -3.55 -7.31
CA ALA A 338 -0.53 -4.46 -6.17
C ALA A 338 -1.23 -3.78 -4.98
N VAL A 339 -0.74 -2.61 -4.59
CA VAL A 339 -1.26 -1.89 -3.42
C VAL A 339 -2.68 -1.35 -3.63
N PRO A 340 -2.99 -0.63 -4.73
CA PRO A 340 -4.37 -0.22 -5.02
C PRO A 340 -5.36 -1.39 -4.99
N PHE A 341 -4.99 -2.54 -5.57
CA PHE A 341 -5.84 -3.74 -5.54
C PHE A 341 -6.03 -4.29 -4.14
N ALA A 342 -4.95 -4.41 -3.37
CA ALA A 342 -5.02 -4.90 -2.01
C ALA A 342 -5.93 -4.02 -1.13
N VAL A 343 -5.84 -2.70 -1.29
CA VAL A 343 -6.70 -1.73 -0.58
C VAL A 343 -8.16 -1.91 -0.97
N ILE A 344 -8.48 -2.01 -2.27
CA ILE A 344 -9.84 -2.23 -2.74
C ILE A 344 -10.41 -3.54 -2.19
N ILE A 345 -9.65 -4.63 -2.30
CA ILE A 345 -10.08 -5.95 -1.81
C ILE A 345 -10.32 -5.88 -0.29
N LYS A 346 -9.39 -5.28 0.47
CA LYS A 346 -9.55 -5.12 1.91
C LYS A 346 -10.82 -4.36 2.28
N ILE A 347 -11.08 -3.20 1.63
CA ILE A 347 -12.27 -2.39 1.91
C ILE A 347 -13.54 -3.20 1.62
N VAL A 348 -13.59 -3.95 0.53
CA VAL A 348 -14.73 -4.81 0.20
C VAL A 348 -14.92 -5.88 1.27
N LEU A 349 -13.86 -6.60 1.65
CA LEU A 349 -13.90 -7.63 2.69
C LEU A 349 -14.31 -7.08 4.06
N GLU A 350 -13.90 -5.87 4.40
CA GLU A 350 -14.20 -5.22 5.68
C GLU A 350 -15.69 -4.84 5.80
N ASN A 351 -16.33 -4.53 4.69
CA ASN A 351 -17.74 -4.12 4.65
C ASN A 351 -18.74 -5.28 4.51
N ILE A 352 -18.26 -6.52 4.37
CA ILE A 352 -19.07 -7.75 4.33
C ILE A 352 -18.85 -8.48 5.65
N GLU A 353 -19.93 -8.76 6.39
CA GLU A 353 -19.85 -9.33 7.75
C GLU A 353 -19.11 -10.68 7.80
N GLU A 354 -19.35 -11.54 6.81
CA GLU A 354 -18.75 -12.87 6.73
C GLU A 354 -17.24 -12.84 6.45
N THR A 355 -16.75 -11.82 5.73
CA THR A 355 -15.34 -11.70 5.32
C THR A 355 -14.54 -10.69 6.16
N ARG A 356 -15.21 -9.93 7.03
CA ARG A 356 -14.57 -8.94 7.90
C ARG A 356 -13.43 -9.50 8.75
N PRO A 357 -13.48 -10.73 9.32
CA PRO A 357 -12.33 -11.30 10.03
C PRO A 357 -11.09 -11.41 9.17
N ILE A 358 -11.24 -11.71 7.86
CA ILE A 358 -10.12 -11.77 6.91
C ILE A 358 -9.52 -10.37 6.71
N ALA A 359 -10.35 -9.35 6.55
CA ALA A 359 -9.90 -7.96 6.41
C ALA A 359 -9.09 -7.49 7.63
N ILE A 360 -9.50 -7.87 8.84
CA ILE A 360 -8.78 -7.58 10.10
C ILE A 360 -7.41 -8.28 10.11
N LEU A 361 -7.31 -9.52 9.67
CA LEU A 361 -6.04 -10.25 9.57
C LEU A 361 -5.07 -9.64 8.54
N LEU A 362 -5.61 -8.95 7.53
CA LEU A 362 -4.82 -8.24 6.53
C LEU A 362 -4.35 -6.85 7.01
N SER A 363 -4.92 -6.33 8.11
CA SER A 363 -4.61 -5.00 8.65
C SER A 363 -3.27 -4.97 9.37
N GLU A 364 -2.59 -3.82 9.31
CA GLU A 364 -1.36 -3.56 10.08
C GLU A 364 -1.66 -3.38 11.57
N ARG A 365 -2.86 -2.87 11.88
CA ARG A 365 -3.22 -2.48 13.23
C ARG A 365 -3.71 -3.67 14.03
N ALA A 366 -3.15 -3.78 15.23
CA ALA A 366 -3.90 -4.40 16.31
C ALA A 366 -5.20 -3.59 16.51
N PRO A 367 -6.35 -4.23 16.72
CA PRO A 367 -7.57 -3.52 17.06
C PRO A 367 -7.28 -2.61 18.25
N THR A 368 -7.67 -1.33 18.14
CA THR A 368 -7.58 -0.43 19.30
C THR A 368 -8.47 -0.99 20.39
N ILE A 369 -8.13 -0.73 21.66
CA ILE A 369 -8.97 -1.18 22.77
C ILE A 369 -10.40 -0.67 22.60
N ASP A 370 -10.57 0.51 22.02
CA ASP A 370 -11.86 1.11 21.67
C ASP A 370 -12.66 0.23 20.70
N GLU A 371 -12.02 -0.23 19.62
CA GLU A 371 -12.66 -1.12 18.65
C GLU A 371 -12.97 -2.48 19.27
N ALA A 372 -12.07 -2.98 20.11
CA ALA A 372 -12.28 -4.23 20.83
C ALA A 372 -13.49 -4.14 21.77
N TRP A 373 -13.62 -3.05 22.55
CA TRP A 373 -14.77 -2.79 23.40
C TRP A 373 -16.07 -2.58 22.61
N LYS A 374 -16.05 -1.80 21.54
CA LYS A 374 -17.22 -1.59 20.66
C LYS A 374 -17.70 -2.91 20.05
N ASN A 375 -16.79 -3.77 19.65
CA ASN A 375 -17.14 -5.08 19.10
C ASN A 375 -17.67 -6.03 20.18
N ALA A 376 -17.05 -6.08 21.36
CA ALA A 376 -17.48 -6.93 22.47
C ALA A 376 -18.85 -6.52 23.02
N LEU A 377 -19.23 -5.25 22.92
CA LEU A 377 -20.52 -4.74 23.40
C LEU A 377 -21.62 -4.73 22.33
N LYS A 378 -21.32 -5.15 21.08
CA LYS A 378 -22.25 -5.06 19.94
C LYS A 378 -23.57 -5.82 20.16
N ASP A 379 -23.52 -6.94 20.86
CA ASP A 379 -24.70 -7.73 21.24
C ASP A 379 -25.22 -7.45 22.65
N GLY A 380 -24.57 -6.52 23.38
CA GLY A 380 -24.90 -6.12 24.74
C GLY A 380 -24.49 -7.12 25.82
N LYS A 381 -23.66 -8.13 25.47
CA LYS A 381 -23.10 -9.14 26.42
C LYS A 381 -21.62 -9.33 26.09
N ILE A 382 -20.82 -9.48 27.15
CA ILE A 382 -19.38 -9.79 26.99
C ILE A 382 -19.18 -11.28 27.23
N SER A 383 -18.76 -12.02 26.23
CA SER A 383 -18.44 -13.44 26.33
C SER A 383 -17.12 -13.66 27.09
N LEU A 384 -16.90 -14.89 27.59
CA LEU A 384 -15.64 -15.28 28.23
C LEU A 384 -14.43 -15.14 27.28
N TYR A 385 -14.65 -15.34 25.98
CA TYR A 385 -13.61 -15.18 24.97
C TYR A 385 -13.22 -13.71 24.77
N GLU A 386 -14.21 -12.82 24.67
CA GLU A 386 -14.00 -11.38 24.57
C GLU A 386 -13.32 -10.80 25.82
N THR A 387 -13.72 -11.26 27.01
CA THR A 387 -13.06 -10.90 28.28
C THR A 387 -11.57 -11.24 28.26
N LYS A 388 -11.20 -12.38 27.67
CA LYS A 388 -9.80 -12.79 27.56
C LYS A 388 -9.03 -11.89 26.62
N ILE A 389 -9.58 -11.57 25.44
CA ILE A 389 -8.97 -10.67 24.44
C ILE A 389 -8.78 -9.27 25.04
N LEU A 390 -9.82 -8.73 25.70
CA LEU A 390 -9.77 -7.41 26.33
C LEU A 390 -8.69 -7.34 27.43
N LYS A 391 -8.51 -8.40 28.22
CA LYS A 391 -7.42 -8.48 29.20
C LYS A 391 -6.03 -8.55 28.56
N GLU A 392 -5.87 -9.32 27.49
CA GLU A 392 -4.60 -9.38 26.76
C GLU A 392 -4.26 -8.02 26.14
N LEU A 393 -5.24 -7.31 25.57
CA LEU A 393 -5.06 -5.94 25.06
C LEU A 393 -4.73 -4.95 26.17
N GLN A 394 -5.40 -5.04 27.34
CA GLN A 394 -5.09 -4.21 28.50
C GLN A 394 -3.62 -4.33 28.91
N VAL A 395 -3.11 -5.56 29.02
CA VAL A 395 -1.71 -5.83 29.40
C VAL A 395 -0.74 -5.32 28.32
N THR A 396 -1.06 -5.58 27.05
CA THR A 396 -0.21 -5.20 25.90
C THR A 396 -0.10 -3.69 25.74
N LEU A 397 -1.19 -2.96 26.00
CA LEU A 397 -1.23 -1.49 25.90
C LEU A 397 -0.85 -0.78 27.21
N GLY A 398 -0.57 -1.52 28.27
CA GLY A 398 -0.17 -0.96 29.57
C GLY A 398 -1.26 -0.13 30.26
N LEU A 399 -2.55 -0.43 30.01
CA LEU A 399 -3.68 0.33 30.56
C LEU A 399 -3.96 -0.05 32.01
N SER A 400 -4.20 0.96 32.83
CA SER A 400 -4.63 0.75 34.22
C SER A 400 -6.05 0.22 34.31
N ASP A 401 -6.38 -0.46 35.39
CA ASP A 401 -7.75 -0.97 35.64
C ASP A 401 -8.78 0.17 35.64
N LYS A 402 -8.42 1.36 36.16
CA LYS A 402 -9.29 2.55 36.13
C LYS A 402 -9.63 2.95 34.68
N GLN A 403 -8.62 3.05 33.81
CA GLN A 403 -8.84 3.39 32.40
C GLN A 403 -9.74 2.38 31.69
N VAL A 404 -9.53 1.09 31.94
CA VAL A 404 -10.37 0.03 31.34
C VAL A 404 -11.82 0.13 31.84
N VAL A 405 -12.03 0.40 33.10
CA VAL A 405 -13.38 0.60 33.69
C VAL A 405 -14.06 1.80 33.04
N LEU A 406 -13.41 2.93 32.93
CA LEU A 406 -13.95 4.14 32.30
C LEU A 406 -14.30 3.91 30.83
N MET A 407 -13.39 3.30 30.08
CA MET A 407 -13.63 2.97 28.65
C MET A 407 -14.80 2.00 28.46
N SER A 408 -14.83 0.90 29.22
CA SER A 408 -15.92 -0.09 29.13
C SER A 408 -17.28 0.50 29.47
N SER A 409 -17.33 1.37 30.49
CA SER A 409 -18.55 2.05 30.91
C SER A 409 -19.02 3.08 29.89
N LYS A 410 -18.10 3.86 29.29
CA LYS A 410 -18.40 4.81 28.21
C LYS A 410 -19.02 4.11 27.01
N TYR A 411 -18.39 3.04 26.49
CA TYR A 411 -18.92 2.33 25.34
C TYR A 411 -20.24 1.63 25.63
N SER A 412 -20.43 1.13 26.86
CA SER A 412 -21.72 0.61 27.29
C SER A 412 -22.81 1.67 27.27
N ALA A 413 -22.50 2.88 27.75
CA ALA A 413 -23.43 4.02 27.75
C ALA A 413 -23.77 4.48 26.34
N GLU A 414 -22.77 4.66 25.47
CA GLU A 414 -22.96 5.01 24.06
C GLU A 414 -23.85 3.99 23.33
N HIS A 415 -23.61 2.70 23.55
CA HIS A 415 -24.43 1.64 22.97
C HIS A 415 -25.88 1.71 23.45
N VAL A 416 -26.10 1.93 24.74
CA VAL A 416 -27.45 2.09 25.32
C VAL A 416 -28.15 3.33 24.77
N LEU A 417 -27.44 4.43 24.59
CA LEU A 417 -27.96 5.66 23.98
C LEU A 417 -28.38 5.45 22.53
N GLN A 418 -27.58 4.71 21.78
CA GLN A 418 -27.86 4.42 20.37
C GLN A 418 -29.07 3.49 20.17
N TYR A 419 -29.16 2.42 20.94
CA TYR A 419 -30.19 1.37 20.74
C TYR A 419 -31.41 1.52 21.67
N GLY A 420 -31.33 2.36 22.68
CA GLY A 420 -32.44 2.66 23.60
C GLY A 420 -32.82 1.51 24.53
N ARG A 421 -31.92 0.51 24.67
CA ARG A 421 -32.12 -0.67 25.55
C ARG A 421 -30.86 -0.94 26.35
N ILE A 422 -31.02 -1.33 27.61
CA ILE A 422 -29.94 -1.67 28.53
C ILE A 422 -30.09 -3.12 29.02
N THR A 423 -28.97 -3.87 28.93
CA THR A 423 -28.84 -5.20 29.53
C THR A 423 -28.29 -5.07 30.95
N LYS A 424 -28.38 -6.17 31.73
CA LYS A 424 -27.84 -6.23 33.09
C LYS A 424 -26.32 -5.96 33.09
N ASP A 425 -25.59 -6.62 32.20
CA ASP A 425 -24.14 -6.51 32.12
C ASP A 425 -23.70 -5.09 31.75
N GLN A 426 -24.40 -4.43 30.83
CA GLN A 426 -24.16 -3.02 30.47
C GLN A 426 -24.46 -2.07 31.63
N LYS A 427 -25.54 -2.32 32.36
CA LYS A 427 -25.88 -1.54 33.56
C LYS A 427 -24.76 -1.64 34.61
N ASP A 428 -24.27 -2.84 34.89
CA ASP A 428 -23.21 -3.07 35.86
C ASP A 428 -21.91 -2.36 35.46
N LEU A 429 -21.53 -2.41 34.18
CA LEU A 429 -20.37 -1.68 33.63
C LEU A 429 -20.53 -0.16 33.74
N ILE A 430 -21.69 0.38 33.34
CA ILE A 430 -21.97 1.83 33.43
C ILE A 430 -21.89 2.30 34.88
N LEU A 431 -22.49 1.58 35.82
CA LEU A 431 -22.46 1.94 37.23
C LEU A 431 -21.06 1.83 37.84
N GLN A 432 -20.24 0.91 37.35
CA GLN A 432 -18.85 0.81 37.78
C GLN A 432 -18.04 2.04 37.38
N GLY A 433 -18.15 2.49 36.10
CA GLY A 433 -17.46 3.70 35.63
C GLY A 433 -18.01 4.98 36.26
N ALA A 434 -19.33 5.08 36.40
CA ALA A 434 -19.97 6.23 37.04
C ALA A 434 -19.53 6.44 38.50
N LYS A 435 -19.20 5.37 39.21
CA LYS A 435 -18.66 5.45 40.57
C LYS A 435 -17.28 6.10 40.61
N GLU A 436 -16.49 6.00 39.53
CA GLU A 436 -15.14 6.57 39.43
C GLU A 436 -15.13 8.04 38.93
N SER A 437 -16.15 8.42 38.11
CA SER A 437 -16.16 9.72 37.40
C SER A 437 -17.26 10.70 37.87
N MET A 438 -18.29 10.23 38.58
CA MET A 438 -19.44 11.07 39.00
C MET A 438 -19.43 11.37 40.50
N THR A 439 -20.07 12.49 40.88
CA THR A 439 -20.34 12.80 42.28
C THR A 439 -21.34 11.82 42.89
N SER A 440 -21.35 11.68 44.23
CA SER A 440 -22.25 10.74 44.89
C SER A 440 -23.74 11.00 44.63
N THR A 441 -24.11 12.26 44.39
CA THR A 441 -25.50 12.64 44.05
C THR A 441 -25.84 12.20 42.63
N GLN A 442 -25.00 12.52 41.64
CA GLN A 442 -25.17 12.12 40.24
C GLN A 442 -25.19 10.62 40.08
N TYR A 443 -24.30 9.90 40.79
CA TYR A 443 -24.28 8.44 40.81
C TYR A 443 -25.58 7.85 41.33
N GLY A 444 -26.17 8.45 42.39
CA GLY A 444 -27.44 8.04 42.97
C GLY A 444 -28.58 8.16 41.96
N GLU A 445 -28.66 9.32 41.29
CA GLU A 445 -29.66 9.61 40.25
C GLU A 445 -29.53 8.65 39.04
N LEU A 446 -28.30 8.41 38.57
CA LEU A 446 -28.05 7.48 37.47
C LEU A 446 -28.48 6.05 37.86
N LYS A 447 -28.12 5.59 39.06
CA LYS A 447 -28.43 4.26 39.55
C LYS A 447 -29.94 3.99 39.66
N GLU A 448 -30.71 5.00 40.12
CA GLU A 448 -32.15 4.92 40.19
C GLU A 448 -32.85 5.00 38.84
N SER A 449 -32.31 5.79 37.92
CA SER A 449 -32.88 5.98 36.58
C SER A 449 -32.66 4.76 35.64
N LEU A 450 -31.57 4.00 35.83
CA LEU A 450 -31.25 2.85 34.98
C LEU A 450 -32.04 1.58 35.40
N ILE A 451 -33.11 1.30 34.67
CA ILE A 451 -33.90 0.07 34.80
C ILE A 451 -33.62 -0.82 33.60
N GLU A 452 -33.43 -2.14 33.83
CA GLU A 452 -33.23 -3.11 32.73
C GLU A 452 -34.35 -3.03 31.70
N GLY A 453 -33.99 -3.02 30.41
CA GLY A 453 -34.93 -2.94 29.31
C GLY A 453 -34.84 -1.62 28.56
N LYS A 454 -35.94 -0.91 28.40
CA LYS A 454 -36.02 0.34 27.60
C LYS A 454 -35.69 1.54 28.47
N ILE A 455 -34.74 2.38 28.01
CA ILE A 455 -34.40 3.63 28.73
C ILE A 455 -35.47 4.71 28.48
N ASN A 456 -35.71 5.52 29.51
CA ASN A 456 -36.59 6.71 29.44
C ASN A 456 -35.79 7.98 29.09
N ALA A 457 -36.45 9.11 28.91
CA ALA A 457 -35.82 10.38 28.56
C ALA A 457 -34.88 10.91 29.66
N GLU A 458 -35.21 10.68 30.92
CA GLU A 458 -34.42 11.09 32.08
C GLU A 458 -33.10 10.29 32.15
N SER A 459 -33.19 8.96 32.02
CA SER A 459 -32.01 8.07 31.93
C SER A 459 -31.10 8.47 30.77
N ARG A 460 -31.67 8.88 29.65
CA ARG A 460 -30.91 9.31 28.47
C ARG A 460 -30.08 10.55 28.76
N ASN A 461 -30.67 11.59 29.34
CA ASN A 461 -29.95 12.83 29.68
C ASN A 461 -28.82 12.60 30.68
N ILE A 462 -29.04 11.71 31.67
CA ILE A 462 -28.00 11.41 32.68
C ILE A 462 -26.89 10.57 32.05
N LEU A 463 -27.20 9.68 31.09
CA LEU A 463 -26.20 8.92 30.36
C LEU A 463 -25.37 9.79 29.41
N ASP A 464 -25.98 10.77 28.74
CA ASP A 464 -25.28 11.73 27.90
C ASP A 464 -24.26 12.53 28.74
N LEU A 465 -24.69 13.05 29.90
CA LEU A 465 -23.81 13.72 30.86
C LEU A 465 -22.65 12.82 31.35
N PHE A 466 -22.94 11.55 31.60
CA PHE A 466 -21.92 10.58 32.01
C PHE A 466 -20.87 10.37 30.92
N VAL A 467 -21.28 10.24 29.65
CA VAL A 467 -20.36 10.08 28.52
C VAL A 467 -19.45 11.31 28.40
N GLU A 468 -20.02 12.54 28.50
CA GLU A 468 -19.24 13.78 28.46
C GLU A 468 -18.20 13.85 29.61
N LEU A 469 -18.57 13.50 30.83
CA LEU A 469 -17.64 13.49 31.98
C LEU A 469 -16.49 12.48 31.79
N VAL A 470 -16.74 11.33 31.18
CA VAL A 470 -15.68 10.33 30.91
C VAL A 470 -14.79 10.75 29.73
N GLU A 471 -15.26 11.61 28.82
CA GLU A 471 -14.43 12.15 27.73
C GLU A 471 -13.44 13.23 28.22
N GLU A 472 -13.76 13.93 29.31
CA GLU A 472 -12.89 14.96 29.89
C GLU A 472 -11.79 14.39 30.80
N GLU A 473 -11.89 13.14 31.28
CA GLU A 473 -10.90 12.44 32.12
C GLU A 473 -9.89 11.58 31.29
#